data_5665d042a848a18911d40fec6c610340
#
_entry.id   5665d042a848a18911d40fec6c610340
#
_cell.length_a   1.000
_cell.length_b   1.000
_cell.length_c   1.000
_cell.angle_alpha   90.00
_cell.angle_beta   90.00
_cell.angle_gamma   90.00
#
_symmetry.space_group_name_H-M   'P 1'
#
loop_
_entity.id
_entity.type
_entity.pdbx_description
1 polymer ?
#
loop_
_entity_poly.entity_id
_entity_poly.type
_entity_poly.pdbx_seq_one_letter_code
_entity_poly.pdbx_strand_id
1 'polypeptide(L)'
;MKRIDSYINTIFEESEIIKSGGMVFSASLVGSVILFIANLLLSKHFGPEGFGNFKTVIYLSLLLSSTIELGAGITLTKYIAEFSKDRINYIVRWFLKLRIVSYLILLCIIFIFREKIALYFLNDPSLSNLIMAGMLLSALVFFDIFKFISLGFQNFRLYSFSQFLTLTSAGIFTLTFGYLFGIYYAIIGWGLGYLIGNLPNIRFSFAKKIFKKTDVRLDVKKIFLNYSMPIHLMIIPGFIGNAIIPILSLFFSQRLIGYYSFAMVFYQGVISIPNALSSVLLPRFSELNGSDNLNEARIKLKRIFLIYTPIVILGIIFCILFSELFLSIIASAYLPGLLIFKTLVCFGLFVGYLLIYRSYLTGLAKLRRLTIIVIFHNISLFILSFIIMKLIS
;
A
#
# COMPACT_ATOMS: atom_id res chain seq x y z
N MET A 1 25.56 -6.06 -38.70
CA MET A 1 24.79 -7.11 -37.98
C MET A 1 24.81 -6.93 -36.45
N LYS A 2 25.92 -7.01 -35.75
CA LYS A 2 25.93 -6.89 -34.24
C LYS A 2 25.27 -5.64 -33.67
N ARG A 3 25.27 -4.48 -34.34
CA ARG A 3 24.57 -3.26 -33.89
C ARG A 3 23.06 -3.32 -34.08
N ILE A 4 22.59 -3.98 -35.13
CA ILE A 4 21.15 -4.16 -35.41
C ILE A 4 20.56 -5.17 -34.41
N ASP A 5 21.27 -6.27 -34.12
CA ASP A 5 20.86 -7.26 -33.13
C ASP A 5 20.81 -6.66 -31.72
N SER A 6 21.76 -5.79 -31.35
CA SER A 6 21.72 -5.09 -30.07
C SER A 6 20.52 -4.12 -29.98
N TYR A 7 20.18 -3.41 -31.05
CA TYR A 7 19.06 -2.48 -31.11
C TYR A 7 17.71 -3.22 -31.05
N ILE A 8 17.60 -4.34 -31.77
CA ILE A 8 16.42 -5.21 -31.73
C ILE A 8 16.23 -5.80 -30.33
N ASN A 9 17.29 -6.30 -29.70
CA ASN A 9 17.22 -6.83 -28.33
C ASN A 9 16.81 -5.75 -27.32
N THR A 10 17.31 -4.52 -27.43
CA THR A 10 16.92 -3.40 -26.58
C THR A 10 15.42 -3.06 -26.74
N ILE A 11 14.89 -3.05 -27.98
CA ILE A 11 13.46 -2.83 -28.25
C ILE A 11 12.61 -3.96 -27.69
N PHE A 12 13.04 -5.21 -27.76
CA PHE A 12 12.34 -6.36 -27.18
C PHE A 12 12.34 -6.29 -25.66
N GLU A 13 13.46 -5.98 -25.01
CA GLU A 13 13.55 -5.79 -23.55
C GLU A 13 12.67 -4.64 -23.08
N GLU A 14 12.66 -3.50 -23.76
CA GLU A 14 11.78 -2.38 -23.45
C GLU A 14 10.29 -2.74 -23.59
N SER A 15 9.92 -3.49 -24.63
CA SER A 15 8.54 -3.96 -24.84
C SER A 15 8.09 -4.92 -23.73
N GLU A 16 8.96 -5.80 -23.24
CA GLU A 16 8.68 -6.71 -22.12
C GLU A 16 8.52 -5.97 -20.80
N ILE A 17 9.33 -4.94 -20.54
CA ILE A 17 9.22 -4.10 -19.34
C ILE A 17 7.89 -3.34 -19.35
N ILE A 18 7.51 -2.71 -20.47
CA ILE A 18 6.23 -1.99 -20.61
C ILE A 18 5.05 -2.94 -20.42
N LYS A 19 5.10 -4.14 -21.03
CA LYS A 19 4.08 -5.17 -20.91
C LYS A 19 3.96 -5.68 -19.49
N SER A 20 5.08 -5.90 -18.81
CA SER A 20 5.12 -6.35 -17.42
C SER A 20 4.57 -5.28 -16.46
N GLY A 21 4.95 -4.01 -16.65
CA GLY A 21 4.42 -2.89 -15.88
C GLY A 21 2.91 -2.69 -16.08
N GLY A 22 2.42 -2.79 -17.31
CA GLY A 22 1.00 -2.74 -17.63
C GLY A 22 0.20 -3.88 -16.99
N MET A 23 0.79 -5.08 -16.91
CA MET A 23 0.17 -6.24 -16.28
C MET A 23 0.04 -6.08 -14.77
N VAL A 24 1.11 -5.60 -14.10
CA VAL A 24 1.09 -5.29 -12.65
C VAL A 24 0.03 -4.23 -12.36
N PHE A 25 -0.03 -3.21 -13.20
CA PHE A 25 -0.99 -2.12 -13.06
C PHE A 25 -2.43 -2.60 -13.19
N SER A 26 -2.78 -3.31 -14.28
CA SER A 26 -4.13 -3.81 -14.52
C SER A 26 -4.59 -4.75 -13.41
N ALA A 27 -3.70 -5.63 -12.95
CA ALA A 27 -3.95 -6.54 -11.85
C ALA A 27 -4.26 -5.79 -10.54
N SER A 28 -3.48 -4.76 -10.23
CA SER A 28 -3.69 -3.92 -9.04
C SER A 28 -4.98 -3.11 -9.14
N LEU A 29 -5.32 -2.58 -10.32
CA LEU A 29 -6.53 -1.78 -10.52
C LEU A 29 -7.79 -2.61 -10.28
N VAL A 30 -7.90 -3.77 -10.93
CA VAL A 30 -9.08 -4.64 -10.78
C VAL A 30 -9.24 -5.11 -9.33
N GLY A 31 -8.15 -5.55 -8.70
CA GLY A 31 -8.17 -5.94 -7.29
C GLY A 31 -8.58 -4.80 -6.34
N SER A 32 -8.11 -3.58 -6.63
CA SER A 32 -8.46 -2.39 -5.84
C SER A 32 -9.94 -2.01 -5.97
N VAL A 33 -10.55 -2.19 -7.15
CA VAL A 33 -11.99 -1.95 -7.35
C VAL A 33 -12.82 -2.93 -6.51
N ILE A 34 -12.45 -4.21 -6.49
CA ILE A 34 -13.14 -5.22 -5.65
C ILE A 34 -13.03 -4.86 -4.17
N LEU A 35 -11.82 -4.49 -3.73
CA LEU A 35 -11.58 -4.06 -2.35
C LEU A 35 -12.34 -2.78 -1.99
N PHE A 36 -12.45 -1.82 -2.93
CA PHE A 36 -13.25 -0.61 -2.77
C PHE A 36 -14.72 -0.94 -2.54
N ILE A 37 -15.31 -1.80 -3.38
CA ILE A 37 -16.70 -2.24 -3.25
C ILE A 37 -16.92 -2.95 -1.91
N ALA A 38 -16.01 -3.85 -1.52
CA ALA A 38 -16.07 -4.54 -0.23
C ALA A 38 -16.07 -3.55 0.94
N ASN A 39 -15.20 -2.54 0.92
CA ASN A 39 -15.15 -1.51 1.96
C ASN A 39 -16.42 -0.66 2.00
N LEU A 40 -16.99 -0.32 0.85
CA LEU A 40 -18.24 0.43 0.75
C LEU A 40 -19.42 -0.35 1.36
N LEU A 41 -19.54 -1.62 1.05
CA LEU A 41 -20.58 -2.49 1.58
C LEU A 41 -20.42 -2.71 3.09
N LEU A 42 -19.19 -2.97 3.56
CA LEU A 42 -18.90 -3.15 4.99
C LEU A 42 -19.11 -1.87 5.79
N SER A 43 -18.85 -0.70 5.22
CA SER A 43 -19.12 0.57 5.90
C SER A 43 -20.60 0.74 6.21
N LYS A 44 -21.47 0.33 5.29
CA LYS A 44 -22.94 0.32 5.53
C LYS A 44 -23.34 -0.70 6.58
N HIS A 45 -22.78 -1.90 6.52
CA HIS A 45 -23.12 -3.00 7.40
C HIS A 45 -22.70 -2.75 8.85
N PHE A 46 -21.48 -2.23 9.07
CA PHE A 46 -20.95 -1.99 10.41
C PHE A 46 -21.37 -0.63 11.00
N GLY A 47 -21.86 0.29 10.16
CA GLY A 47 -22.07 1.68 10.54
C GLY A 47 -20.78 2.45 10.83
N PRO A 48 -20.86 3.75 11.14
CA PRO A 48 -19.67 4.58 11.31
C PRO A 48 -18.73 4.10 12.42
N GLU A 49 -19.25 3.75 13.59
CA GLU A 49 -18.43 3.34 14.74
C GLU A 49 -17.75 1.98 14.50
N GLY A 50 -18.53 0.99 14.06
CA GLY A 50 -17.97 -0.32 13.75
C GLY A 50 -16.96 -0.28 12.60
N PHE A 51 -17.19 0.55 11.60
CA PHE A 51 -16.24 0.76 10.51
C PHE A 51 -14.98 1.52 10.96
N GLY A 52 -15.11 2.44 11.92
CA GLY A 52 -13.99 3.10 12.59
C GLY A 52 -13.10 2.09 13.30
N ASN A 53 -13.68 1.25 14.16
CA ASN A 53 -12.96 0.17 14.85
C ASN A 53 -12.26 -0.77 13.85
N PHE A 54 -12.98 -1.23 12.83
CA PHE A 54 -12.45 -2.09 11.78
C PHE A 54 -11.22 -1.46 11.12
N LYS A 55 -11.31 -0.21 10.68
CA LYS A 55 -10.23 0.49 9.99
C LYS A 55 -9.04 0.81 10.90
N THR A 56 -9.30 1.21 12.14
CA THR A 56 -8.24 1.45 13.13
C THR A 56 -7.40 0.19 13.30
N VAL A 57 -8.01 -0.98 13.48
CA VAL A 57 -7.28 -2.23 13.65
C VAL A 57 -6.54 -2.64 12.38
N ILE A 58 -7.15 -2.53 11.20
CA ILE A 58 -6.49 -2.83 9.91
C ILE A 58 -5.22 -1.97 9.75
N TYR A 59 -5.33 -0.65 9.91
CA TYR A 59 -4.20 0.26 9.70
C TYR A 59 -3.12 0.12 10.79
N LEU A 60 -3.52 -0.13 12.05
CA LEU A 60 -2.58 -0.47 13.12
C LEU A 60 -1.80 -1.75 12.78
N SER A 61 -2.49 -2.79 12.30
CA SER A 61 -1.87 -4.06 11.90
C SER A 61 -0.91 -3.90 10.72
N LEU A 62 -1.27 -3.10 9.71
CA LEU A 62 -0.40 -2.81 8.58
C LEU A 62 0.81 -1.97 9.00
N LEU A 63 0.64 -1.02 9.91
CA LEU A 63 1.73 -0.22 10.48
C LEU A 63 2.73 -1.13 11.22
N LEU A 64 2.23 -2.02 12.07
CA LEU A 64 3.05 -2.98 12.81
C LEU A 64 3.77 -3.96 11.86
N SER A 65 3.09 -4.45 10.83
CA SER A 65 3.71 -5.31 9.81
C SER A 65 4.84 -4.61 9.07
N SER A 66 4.66 -3.32 8.73
CA SER A 66 5.67 -2.53 8.04
C SER A 66 6.91 -2.27 8.90
N THR A 67 6.76 -2.12 10.22
CA THR A 67 7.91 -1.97 11.14
C THR A 67 8.74 -3.24 11.24
N ILE A 68 8.10 -4.42 11.15
CA ILE A 68 8.79 -5.73 11.20
C ILE A 68 9.47 -6.08 9.87
N GLU A 69 9.06 -5.46 8.78
CA GLU A 69 9.62 -5.76 7.45
C GLU A 69 11.13 -5.49 7.38
N LEU A 70 11.64 -4.49 8.11
CA LEU A 70 13.06 -4.16 8.24
C LEU A 70 13.78 -4.02 6.87
N GLY A 71 13.08 -3.58 5.83
CA GLY A 71 13.59 -3.45 4.47
C GLY A 71 13.88 -4.78 3.75
N ALA A 72 13.40 -5.90 4.29
CA ALA A 72 13.70 -7.25 3.79
C ALA A 72 13.21 -7.46 2.35
N GLY A 73 12.03 -6.93 1.99
CA GLY A 73 11.47 -7.10 0.65
C GLY A 73 12.38 -6.57 -0.46
N ILE A 74 12.76 -5.29 -0.39
CA ILE A 74 13.65 -4.66 -1.38
C ILE A 74 15.03 -5.29 -1.36
N THR A 75 15.56 -5.60 -0.18
CA THR A 75 16.86 -6.26 -0.03
C THR A 75 16.87 -7.63 -0.71
N LEU A 76 15.85 -8.46 -0.46
CA LEU A 76 15.76 -9.76 -1.11
C LEU A 76 15.60 -9.63 -2.63
N THR A 77 14.77 -8.70 -3.11
CA THR A 77 14.61 -8.46 -4.55
C THR A 77 15.95 -8.18 -5.22
N LYS A 78 16.77 -7.30 -4.62
CA LYS A 78 18.10 -6.95 -5.16
C LYS A 78 19.03 -8.16 -5.15
N TYR A 79 19.26 -8.75 -3.97
CA TYR A 79 20.31 -9.77 -3.83
C TYR A 79 19.95 -11.11 -4.46
N ILE A 80 18.67 -11.40 -4.65
CA ILE A 80 18.24 -12.56 -5.45
C ILE A 80 18.61 -12.40 -6.92
N ALA A 81 18.53 -11.18 -7.45
CA ALA A 81 18.95 -10.89 -8.83
C ALA A 81 20.48 -10.94 -9.01
N GLU A 82 21.25 -10.67 -7.96
CA GLU A 82 22.72 -10.56 -8.03
C GLU A 82 23.46 -11.87 -7.62
N PHE A 83 22.86 -12.69 -6.76
CA PHE A 83 23.58 -13.81 -6.11
C PHE A 83 23.41 -15.15 -6.81
N SER A 84 24.42 -16.02 -6.62
CA SER A 84 24.31 -17.45 -6.96
C SER A 84 23.28 -18.15 -6.04
N LYS A 85 22.74 -19.29 -6.50
CA LYS A 85 21.66 -20.03 -5.83
C LYS A 85 21.95 -20.33 -4.34
N ASP A 86 23.17 -20.71 -4.01
CA ASP A 86 23.51 -21.05 -2.63
C ASP A 86 23.52 -19.82 -1.73
N ARG A 87 23.98 -18.68 -2.23
CA ARG A 87 23.93 -17.40 -1.53
C ARG A 87 22.49 -16.91 -1.35
N ILE A 88 21.63 -17.10 -2.36
CA ILE A 88 20.20 -16.82 -2.27
C ILE A 88 19.56 -17.64 -1.15
N ASN A 89 19.82 -18.95 -1.10
CA ASN A 89 19.28 -19.83 -0.08
C ASN A 89 19.68 -19.37 1.33
N TYR A 90 20.91 -18.89 1.51
CA TYR A 90 21.39 -18.41 2.80
C TYR A 90 20.71 -17.10 3.23
N ILE A 91 20.68 -16.09 2.35
CA ILE A 91 20.13 -14.78 2.67
C ILE A 91 18.61 -14.84 2.91
N VAL A 92 17.85 -15.59 2.09
CA VAL A 92 16.40 -15.74 2.27
C VAL A 92 16.10 -16.38 3.63
N ARG A 93 16.78 -17.46 4.00
CA ARG A 93 16.56 -18.11 5.30
C ARG A 93 16.89 -17.18 6.46
N TRP A 94 17.96 -16.38 6.35
CA TRP A 94 18.34 -15.44 7.40
C TRP A 94 17.26 -14.36 7.60
N PHE A 95 16.78 -13.74 6.52
CA PHE A 95 15.71 -12.73 6.60
C PHE A 95 14.38 -13.31 7.07
N LEU A 96 14.02 -14.52 6.65
CA LEU A 96 12.83 -15.19 7.17
C LEU A 96 12.93 -15.45 8.66
N LYS A 97 14.09 -15.98 9.14
CA LYS A 97 14.32 -16.20 10.56
C LYS A 97 14.25 -14.90 11.37
N LEU A 98 14.92 -13.84 10.89
CA LEU A 98 14.88 -12.52 11.53
C LEU A 98 13.43 -12.03 11.65
N ARG A 99 12.67 -12.12 10.56
CA ARG A 99 11.30 -11.65 10.51
C ARG A 99 10.35 -12.46 11.40
N ILE A 100 10.53 -13.78 11.48
CA ILE A 100 9.78 -14.64 12.41
C ILE A 100 10.07 -14.25 13.85
N VAL A 101 11.33 -14.07 14.22
CA VAL A 101 11.72 -13.67 15.59
C VAL A 101 11.14 -12.30 15.94
N SER A 102 11.30 -11.30 15.06
CA SER A 102 10.73 -9.97 15.27
C SER A 102 9.21 -10.01 15.41
N TYR A 103 8.54 -10.86 14.60
CA TYR A 103 7.10 -11.04 14.70
C TYR A 103 6.70 -11.69 16.03
N LEU A 104 7.38 -12.74 16.48
CA LEU A 104 7.06 -13.39 17.75
C LEU A 104 7.23 -12.43 18.95
N ILE A 105 8.26 -11.58 18.93
CA ILE A 105 8.47 -10.55 19.96
C ILE A 105 7.28 -9.56 19.94
N LEU A 106 6.90 -9.05 18.77
CA LEU A 106 5.76 -8.13 18.65
C LEU A 106 4.45 -8.79 19.11
N LEU A 107 4.24 -10.06 18.75
CA LEU A 107 3.09 -10.85 19.14
C LEU A 107 2.98 -10.95 20.67
N CYS A 108 4.08 -11.24 21.35
CA CYS A 108 4.11 -11.27 22.82
C CYS A 108 3.75 -9.89 23.41
N ILE A 109 4.31 -8.80 22.88
CA ILE A 109 4.05 -7.46 23.36
C ILE A 109 2.56 -7.11 23.19
N ILE A 110 1.99 -7.34 22.00
CA ILE A 110 0.57 -7.04 21.72
C ILE A 110 -0.34 -7.89 22.60
N PHE A 111 -0.02 -9.17 22.79
CA PHE A 111 -0.81 -10.06 23.63
C PHE A 111 -0.88 -9.58 25.07
N ILE A 112 0.26 -9.19 25.65
CA ILE A 112 0.36 -8.68 27.03
C ILE A 112 -0.40 -7.36 27.18
N PHE A 113 -0.29 -6.45 26.20
CA PHE A 113 -0.86 -5.09 26.29
C PHE A 113 -2.18 -4.93 25.53
N ARG A 114 -2.83 -5.99 25.04
CA ARG A 114 -4.03 -5.95 24.18
C ARG A 114 -5.15 -5.06 24.71
N GLU A 115 -5.45 -5.12 26.01
CA GLU A 115 -6.51 -4.31 26.63
C GLU A 115 -6.14 -2.82 26.69
N LYS A 116 -4.88 -2.52 27.01
CA LYS A 116 -4.39 -1.14 26.96
C LYS A 116 -4.38 -0.59 25.52
N ILE A 117 -3.96 -1.40 24.56
CA ILE A 117 -3.99 -1.02 23.14
C ILE A 117 -5.44 -0.78 22.70
N ALA A 118 -6.38 -1.65 23.08
CA ALA A 118 -7.80 -1.45 22.80
C ALA A 118 -8.35 -0.17 23.46
N LEU A 119 -8.01 0.08 24.72
CA LEU A 119 -8.41 1.29 25.41
C LEU A 119 -7.92 2.56 24.68
N TYR A 120 -6.65 2.61 24.28
CA TYR A 120 -6.08 3.80 23.65
C TYR A 120 -6.54 3.98 22.20
N PHE A 121 -6.61 2.91 21.40
CA PHE A 121 -6.89 2.98 19.96
C PHE A 121 -8.36 2.76 19.60
N LEU A 122 -9.13 2.06 20.42
CA LEU A 122 -10.55 1.78 20.18
C LEU A 122 -11.46 2.47 21.20
N ASN A 123 -10.90 3.16 22.20
CA ASN A 123 -11.61 3.82 23.32
C ASN A 123 -12.42 2.83 24.17
N ASP A 124 -12.17 1.53 24.06
CA ASP A 124 -12.89 0.47 24.79
C ASP A 124 -11.99 -0.76 25.01
N PRO A 125 -11.61 -1.10 26.26
CA PRO A 125 -10.77 -2.25 26.54
C PRO A 125 -11.48 -3.59 26.25
N SER A 126 -12.83 -3.63 26.23
CA SER A 126 -13.61 -4.82 25.92
C SER A 126 -13.40 -5.29 24.49
N LEU A 127 -12.97 -4.40 23.58
CA LEU A 127 -12.66 -4.67 22.19
C LEU A 127 -11.25 -5.28 21.98
N SER A 128 -10.59 -5.74 23.03
CA SER A 128 -9.24 -6.37 22.94
C SER A 128 -9.18 -7.55 21.97
N ASN A 129 -10.31 -8.24 21.75
CA ASN A 129 -10.40 -9.31 20.75
C ASN A 129 -10.16 -8.78 19.32
N LEU A 130 -10.53 -7.54 18.99
CA LEU A 130 -10.25 -6.96 17.68
C LEU A 130 -8.75 -6.72 17.51
N ILE A 131 -8.03 -6.34 18.57
CA ILE A 131 -6.57 -6.22 18.56
C ILE A 131 -5.91 -7.59 18.29
N MET A 132 -6.48 -8.67 18.86
CA MET A 132 -6.01 -10.04 18.59
C MET A 132 -6.26 -10.44 17.12
N ALA A 133 -7.39 -10.08 16.53
CA ALA A 133 -7.62 -10.28 15.10
C ALA A 133 -6.63 -9.49 14.24
N GLY A 134 -6.33 -8.26 14.61
CA GLY A 134 -5.30 -7.43 13.96
C GLY A 134 -3.89 -8.03 14.05
N MET A 135 -3.59 -8.67 15.17
CA MET A 135 -2.34 -9.41 15.35
C MET A 135 -2.24 -10.61 14.38
N LEU A 136 -3.34 -11.37 14.21
CA LEU A 136 -3.41 -12.45 13.22
C LEU A 136 -3.28 -11.90 11.80
N LEU A 137 -3.90 -10.76 11.50
CA LEU A 137 -3.71 -10.07 10.22
C LEU A 137 -2.23 -9.74 9.98
N SER A 138 -1.55 -9.15 10.98
CA SER A 138 -0.12 -8.84 10.87
C SER A 138 0.73 -10.09 10.58
N ALA A 139 0.35 -11.25 11.17
CA ALA A 139 0.99 -12.54 10.90
C ALA A 139 0.79 -12.97 9.45
N LEU A 140 -0.39 -12.78 8.92
CA LEU A 140 -0.71 -13.21 7.55
C LEU A 140 -0.08 -12.27 6.50
N VAL A 141 0.11 -10.98 6.81
CA VAL A 141 0.90 -10.04 5.98
C VAL A 141 2.37 -10.46 5.88
N PHE A 142 2.90 -11.25 6.83
CA PHE A 142 4.23 -11.84 6.72
C PHE A 142 4.48 -12.53 5.37
N PHE A 143 3.46 -13.18 4.80
CA PHE A 143 3.59 -13.92 3.54
C PHE A 143 3.89 -13.03 2.32
N ASP A 144 3.75 -11.71 2.43
CA ASP A 144 4.13 -10.77 1.35
C ASP A 144 5.62 -10.84 0.96
N ILE A 145 6.49 -11.33 1.85
CA ILE A 145 7.91 -11.52 1.54
C ILE A 145 8.13 -12.42 0.31
N PHE A 146 7.22 -13.38 0.08
CA PHE A 146 7.32 -14.29 -1.06
C PHE A 146 7.07 -13.61 -2.42
N LYS A 147 6.30 -12.51 -2.46
CA LYS A 147 6.17 -11.67 -3.67
C LYS A 147 7.50 -11.03 -4.05
N PHE A 148 8.24 -10.53 -3.07
CA PHE A 148 9.56 -9.93 -3.30
C PHE A 148 10.60 -10.96 -3.76
N ILE A 149 10.50 -12.20 -3.29
CA ILE A 149 11.33 -13.31 -3.80
C ILE A 149 11.04 -13.54 -5.29
N SER A 150 9.77 -13.64 -5.69
CA SER A 150 9.40 -13.81 -7.10
C SER A 150 9.83 -12.64 -7.96
N LEU A 151 9.76 -11.42 -7.43
CA LEU A 151 10.23 -10.20 -8.09
C LEU A 151 11.76 -10.22 -8.28
N GLY A 152 12.53 -10.70 -7.30
CA GLY A 152 13.98 -10.88 -7.41
C GLY A 152 14.39 -11.88 -8.49
N PHE A 153 13.57 -12.89 -8.76
CA PHE A 153 13.71 -13.79 -9.92
C PHE A 153 13.12 -13.23 -11.22
N GLN A 154 12.75 -11.94 -11.24
CA GLN A 154 12.16 -11.25 -12.39
C GLN A 154 10.87 -11.91 -12.92
N ASN A 155 10.16 -12.67 -12.09
CA ASN A 155 8.89 -13.29 -12.45
C ASN A 155 7.72 -12.32 -12.25
N PHE A 156 7.65 -11.31 -13.12
CA PHE A 156 6.64 -10.25 -13.07
C PHE A 156 5.20 -10.76 -13.24
N ARG A 157 5.01 -11.84 -14.03
CA ARG A 157 3.69 -12.46 -14.20
C ARG A 157 3.16 -13.03 -12.89
N LEU A 158 4.01 -13.77 -12.18
CA LEU A 158 3.65 -14.35 -10.90
C LEU A 158 3.41 -13.27 -9.84
N TYR A 159 4.27 -12.25 -9.81
CA TYR A 159 4.11 -11.09 -8.93
C TYR A 159 2.75 -10.38 -9.17
N SER A 160 2.41 -10.08 -10.44
CA SER A 160 1.17 -9.42 -10.82
C SER A 160 -0.07 -10.24 -10.48
N PHE A 161 -0.03 -11.53 -10.79
CA PHE A 161 -1.11 -12.46 -10.46
C PHE A 161 -1.34 -12.54 -8.95
N SER A 162 -0.27 -12.64 -8.18
CA SER A 162 -0.37 -12.65 -6.72
C SER A 162 -0.90 -11.34 -6.14
N GLN A 163 -0.53 -10.20 -6.72
CA GLN A 163 -1.06 -8.91 -6.29
C GLN A 163 -2.57 -8.81 -6.54
N PHE A 164 -3.01 -9.22 -7.73
CA PHE A 164 -4.44 -9.32 -8.05
C PHE A 164 -5.17 -10.25 -7.07
N LEU A 165 -4.63 -11.46 -6.89
CA LEU A 165 -5.22 -12.47 -6.02
C LEU A 165 -5.29 -11.99 -4.55
N THR A 166 -4.25 -11.30 -4.06
CA THR A 166 -4.23 -10.74 -2.69
C THR A 166 -5.36 -9.74 -2.49
N LEU A 167 -5.50 -8.75 -3.39
CA LEU A 167 -6.51 -7.70 -3.24
C LEU A 167 -7.92 -8.24 -3.42
N THR A 168 -8.11 -9.13 -4.40
CA THR A 168 -9.42 -9.74 -4.69
C THR A 168 -9.86 -10.65 -3.54
N SER A 169 -9.00 -11.55 -3.08
CA SER A 169 -9.34 -12.45 -1.98
C SER A 169 -9.49 -11.69 -0.65
N ALA A 170 -8.66 -10.67 -0.38
CA ALA A 170 -8.87 -9.80 0.77
C ALA A 170 -10.26 -9.15 0.72
N GLY A 171 -10.65 -8.57 -0.41
CA GLY A 171 -11.98 -7.98 -0.57
C GLY A 171 -13.11 -8.97 -0.35
N ILE A 172 -13.05 -10.13 -0.99
CA ILE A 172 -14.09 -11.18 -0.90
C ILE A 172 -14.19 -11.73 0.53
N PHE A 173 -13.08 -12.17 1.12
CA PHE A 173 -13.13 -12.77 2.46
C PHE A 173 -13.48 -11.77 3.54
N THR A 174 -12.98 -10.52 3.45
CA THR A 174 -13.36 -9.47 4.39
C THR A 174 -14.84 -9.20 4.33
N LEU A 175 -15.41 -9.09 3.12
CA LEU A 175 -16.84 -8.86 2.92
C LEU A 175 -17.67 -10.03 3.44
N THR A 176 -17.38 -11.25 2.99
CA THR A 176 -18.14 -12.44 3.34
C THR A 176 -18.11 -12.70 4.86
N PHE A 177 -16.91 -12.67 5.46
CA PHE A 177 -16.76 -12.90 6.89
C PHE A 177 -17.32 -11.75 7.73
N GLY A 178 -17.22 -10.52 7.22
CA GLY A 178 -17.80 -9.35 7.87
C GLY A 178 -19.31 -9.41 7.95
N TYR A 179 -19.97 -9.82 6.88
CA TYR A 179 -21.43 -9.99 6.86
C TYR A 179 -21.92 -11.18 7.70
N LEU A 180 -21.21 -12.32 7.65
CA LEU A 180 -21.65 -13.53 8.32
C LEU A 180 -21.29 -13.56 9.82
N PHE A 181 -20.14 -13.02 10.19
CA PHE A 181 -19.56 -13.24 11.53
C PHE A 181 -19.12 -11.94 12.23
N GLY A 182 -19.24 -10.78 11.58
CA GLY A 182 -18.93 -9.47 12.15
C GLY A 182 -17.47 -9.02 12.01
N ILE A 183 -17.13 -7.91 12.70
CA ILE A 183 -15.89 -7.15 12.52
C ILE A 183 -14.64 -8.01 12.78
N TYR A 184 -14.63 -8.82 13.83
CA TYR A 184 -13.50 -9.68 14.18
C TYR A 184 -13.09 -10.57 13.00
N TYR A 185 -14.06 -11.25 12.42
CA TYR A 185 -13.81 -12.14 11.29
C TYR A 185 -13.53 -11.39 9.97
N ALA A 186 -14.07 -10.18 9.81
CA ALA A 186 -13.70 -9.33 8.67
C ALA A 186 -12.21 -9.01 8.67
N ILE A 187 -11.61 -8.70 9.83
CA ILE A 187 -10.17 -8.46 9.98
C ILE A 187 -9.37 -9.72 9.61
N ILE A 188 -9.79 -10.88 10.09
CA ILE A 188 -9.16 -12.17 9.73
C ILE A 188 -9.29 -12.43 8.23
N GLY A 189 -10.46 -12.16 7.64
CA GLY A 189 -10.72 -12.30 6.20
C GLY A 189 -9.76 -11.46 5.36
N TRP A 190 -9.46 -10.24 5.80
CA TRP A 190 -8.43 -9.40 5.16
C TRP A 190 -7.06 -10.08 5.18
N GLY A 191 -6.65 -10.62 6.32
CA GLY A 191 -5.40 -11.35 6.47
C GLY A 191 -5.32 -12.60 5.59
N LEU A 192 -6.41 -13.38 5.51
CA LEU A 192 -6.48 -14.54 4.62
C LEU A 192 -6.26 -14.18 3.16
N GLY A 193 -6.64 -12.98 2.74
CA GLY A 193 -6.31 -12.47 1.41
C GLY A 193 -4.80 -12.42 1.15
N TYR A 194 -4.00 -12.01 2.13
CA TYR A 194 -2.54 -12.03 2.02
C TYR A 194 -1.98 -13.45 1.93
N LEU A 195 -2.50 -14.38 2.71
CA LEU A 195 -2.07 -15.77 2.64
C LEU A 195 -2.38 -16.38 1.28
N ILE A 196 -3.65 -16.30 0.85
CA ILE A 196 -4.11 -16.90 -0.41
C ILE A 196 -3.42 -16.26 -1.60
N GLY A 197 -3.29 -14.93 -1.60
CA GLY A 197 -2.60 -14.20 -2.65
C GLY A 197 -1.14 -14.58 -2.81
N ASN A 198 -0.49 -15.02 -1.73
CA ASN A 198 0.91 -15.42 -1.75
C ASN A 198 1.14 -16.92 -1.95
N LEU A 199 0.10 -17.77 -1.93
CA LEU A 199 0.26 -19.22 -2.18
C LEU A 199 1.02 -19.54 -3.47
N PRO A 200 0.78 -18.87 -4.62
CA PRO A 200 1.55 -19.11 -5.83
C PRO A 200 3.05 -18.79 -5.67
N ASN A 201 3.40 -17.71 -4.95
CA ASN A 201 4.79 -17.33 -4.68
C ASN A 201 5.48 -18.29 -3.70
N ILE A 202 4.74 -18.75 -2.70
CA ILE A 202 5.22 -19.77 -1.75
C ILE A 202 5.56 -21.06 -2.52
N ARG A 203 4.61 -21.55 -3.35
CA ARG A 203 4.83 -22.73 -4.21
C ARG A 203 6.03 -22.56 -5.13
N PHE A 204 6.17 -21.40 -5.77
CA PHE A 204 7.33 -21.07 -6.60
C PHE A 204 8.64 -21.13 -5.82
N SER A 205 8.67 -20.57 -4.60
CA SER A 205 9.84 -20.56 -3.75
C SER A 205 10.28 -21.98 -3.34
N PHE A 206 9.33 -22.85 -3.04
CA PHE A 206 9.61 -24.28 -2.77
C PHE A 206 10.10 -25.00 -4.04
N ALA A 207 9.49 -24.78 -5.20
CA ALA A 207 9.93 -25.37 -6.47
C ALA A 207 11.36 -24.96 -6.85
N LYS A 208 11.77 -23.73 -6.54
CA LYS A 208 13.14 -23.23 -6.71
C LYS A 208 14.11 -23.79 -5.65
N LYS A 209 13.62 -24.53 -4.65
CA LYS A 209 14.42 -25.11 -3.55
C LYS A 209 15.23 -24.04 -2.77
N ILE A 210 14.62 -22.86 -2.55
CA ILE A 210 15.27 -21.69 -1.92
C ILE A 210 15.58 -21.95 -0.44
N PHE A 211 14.92 -22.91 0.19
CA PHE A 211 15.10 -23.24 1.62
C PHE A 211 16.13 -24.33 1.89
N LYS A 212 16.81 -24.83 0.85
CA LYS A 212 17.84 -25.85 1.02
C LYS A 212 19.00 -25.31 1.88
N LYS A 213 19.48 -26.12 2.82
CA LYS A 213 20.69 -25.81 3.60
C LYS A 213 21.88 -25.67 2.65
N THR A 214 22.73 -24.70 2.90
CA THR A 214 23.97 -24.44 2.18
C THR A 214 25.08 -24.20 3.18
N ASP A 215 26.30 -24.61 2.84
CA ASP A 215 27.49 -24.41 3.66
C ASP A 215 28.15 -23.04 3.42
N VAL A 216 27.58 -22.26 2.45
CA VAL A 216 28.04 -20.91 2.15
C VAL A 216 27.73 -19.99 3.33
N ARG A 217 28.76 -19.32 3.81
CA ARG A 217 28.65 -18.25 4.82
C ARG A 217 28.70 -16.90 4.12
N LEU A 218 27.65 -16.09 4.33
CA LEU A 218 27.59 -14.69 3.93
C LEU A 218 27.57 -13.83 5.18
N ASP A 219 28.24 -12.72 5.14
CA ASP A 219 28.08 -11.69 6.18
C ASP A 219 26.76 -10.92 5.96
N VAL A 220 25.63 -11.62 6.22
CA VAL A 220 24.29 -11.03 6.06
C VAL A 220 24.07 -9.92 7.09
N LYS A 221 24.77 -9.93 8.22
CA LYS A 221 24.71 -8.85 9.20
C LYS A 221 25.20 -7.54 8.59
N LYS A 222 26.30 -7.59 7.81
CA LYS A 222 26.79 -6.42 7.06
C LYS A 222 25.81 -5.96 6.00
N ILE A 223 25.18 -6.88 5.26
CA ILE A 223 24.11 -6.56 4.29
C ILE A 223 22.93 -5.91 5.00
N PHE A 224 22.52 -6.45 6.13
CA PHE A 224 21.43 -5.91 6.93
C PHE A 224 21.71 -4.47 7.39
N LEU A 225 22.87 -4.23 8.01
CA LEU A 225 23.21 -2.92 8.56
C LEU A 225 23.48 -1.87 7.46
N ASN A 226 24.14 -2.26 6.36
CA ASN A 226 24.61 -1.31 5.35
C ASN A 226 23.61 -1.11 4.19
N TYR A 227 22.62 -2.00 4.03
CA TYR A 227 21.66 -1.92 2.95
C TYR A 227 20.21 -2.00 3.43
N SER A 228 19.84 -3.05 4.18
CA SER A 228 18.44 -3.27 4.56
C SER A 228 17.91 -2.19 5.51
N MET A 229 18.67 -1.88 6.58
CA MET A 229 18.28 -0.84 7.54
C MET A 229 18.21 0.57 6.94
N PRO A 230 19.21 1.04 6.17
CA PRO A 230 19.08 2.31 5.45
C PRO A 230 17.85 2.38 4.54
N ILE A 231 17.55 1.31 3.78
CA ILE A 231 16.33 1.25 2.97
C ILE A 231 15.09 1.31 3.85
N HIS A 232 15.04 0.57 4.95
CA HIS A 232 13.91 0.63 5.88
C HIS A 232 13.65 2.06 6.36
N LEU A 233 14.70 2.78 6.77
CA LEU A 233 14.60 4.18 7.18
C LEU A 233 14.11 5.10 6.05
N MET A 234 14.51 4.83 4.81
CA MET A 234 14.04 5.59 3.64
C MET A 234 12.56 5.35 3.31
N ILE A 235 12.01 4.19 3.68
CA ILE A 235 10.60 3.83 3.43
C ILE A 235 9.67 4.33 4.54
N ILE A 236 10.19 4.63 5.75
CA ILE A 236 9.40 5.13 6.88
C ILE A 236 8.44 6.27 6.49
N PRO A 237 8.84 7.29 5.70
CA PRO A 237 7.90 8.32 5.26
C PRO A 237 6.66 7.78 4.53
N GLY A 238 6.79 6.65 3.82
CA GLY A 238 5.65 5.96 3.18
C GLY A 238 4.72 5.29 4.19
N PHE A 239 5.23 4.86 5.34
CA PHE A 239 4.43 4.24 6.41
C PHE A 239 3.61 5.25 7.21
N ILE A 240 3.97 6.54 7.18
CA ILE A 240 3.20 7.61 7.83
C ILE A 240 1.74 7.59 7.38
N GLY A 241 1.47 7.29 6.10
CA GLY A 241 0.12 7.14 5.58
C GLY A 241 -0.71 6.07 6.33
N ASN A 242 -0.10 4.95 6.72
CA ASN A 242 -0.75 3.90 7.51
C ASN A 242 -0.91 4.30 8.99
N ALA A 243 -0.10 5.22 9.48
CA ALA A 243 -0.15 5.68 10.86
C ALA A 243 -1.26 6.73 11.11
N ILE A 244 -1.78 7.38 10.08
CA ILE A 244 -2.74 8.48 10.21
C ILE A 244 -3.98 8.05 10.99
N ILE A 245 -4.65 6.97 10.59
CA ILE A 245 -5.86 6.48 11.27
C ILE A 245 -5.58 6.06 12.71
N PRO A 246 -4.58 5.23 13.03
CA PRO A 246 -4.22 4.94 14.41
C PRO A 246 -3.89 6.18 15.24
N ILE A 247 -3.15 7.15 14.71
CA ILE A 247 -2.84 8.37 15.45
C ILE A 247 -4.10 9.20 15.71
N LEU A 248 -4.97 9.38 14.71
CA LEU A 248 -6.22 10.10 14.87
C LEU A 248 -7.14 9.43 15.89
N SER A 249 -7.14 8.09 15.98
CA SER A 249 -7.97 7.35 16.94
C SER A 249 -7.56 7.57 18.40
N LEU A 250 -6.35 8.08 18.67
CA LEU A 250 -5.94 8.49 20.02
C LEU A 250 -6.62 9.79 20.49
N PHE A 251 -7.16 10.58 19.57
CA PHE A 251 -7.72 11.90 19.86
C PHE A 251 -9.22 12.01 19.60
N PHE A 252 -9.78 11.11 18.81
CA PHE A 252 -11.16 11.20 18.33
C PHE A 252 -11.92 9.89 18.56
N SER A 253 -13.27 10.00 18.66
CA SER A 253 -14.15 8.85 18.82
C SER A 253 -14.11 7.93 17.60
N GLN A 254 -14.37 6.63 17.80
CA GLN A 254 -14.39 5.66 16.69
C GLN A 254 -15.48 5.97 15.65
N ARG A 255 -16.56 6.61 16.03
CA ARG A 255 -17.58 7.10 15.11
C ARG A 255 -17.02 8.15 14.15
N LEU A 256 -16.23 9.09 14.65
CA LEU A 256 -15.60 10.13 13.83
C LEU A 256 -14.49 9.53 12.93
N ILE A 257 -13.72 8.57 13.47
CA ILE A 257 -12.76 7.77 12.69
C ILE A 257 -13.48 7.01 11.57
N GLY A 258 -14.71 6.53 11.81
CA GLY A 258 -15.53 5.89 10.79
C GLY A 258 -15.88 6.83 9.64
N TYR A 259 -16.31 8.06 9.93
CA TYR A 259 -16.56 9.07 8.89
C TYR A 259 -15.31 9.36 8.07
N TYR A 260 -14.19 9.54 8.76
CA TYR A 260 -12.90 9.74 8.12
C TYR A 260 -12.49 8.56 7.25
N SER A 261 -12.59 7.34 7.78
CA SER A 261 -12.22 6.12 7.06
C SER A 261 -13.09 5.86 5.84
N PHE A 262 -14.36 6.19 5.91
CA PHE A 262 -15.27 6.14 4.76
C PHE A 262 -14.83 7.12 3.67
N ALA A 263 -14.56 8.37 4.02
CA ALA A 263 -14.06 9.36 3.08
C ALA A 263 -12.69 8.97 2.48
N MET A 264 -11.83 8.31 3.27
CA MET A 264 -10.54 7.78 2.79
C MET A 264 -10.68 6.67 1.75
N VAL A 265 -11.76 5.88 1.77
CA VAL A 265 -12.03 4.89 0.70
C VAL A 265 -12.21 5.61 -0.64
N PHE A 266 -12.97 6.72 -0.67
CA PHE A 266 -13.17 7.52 -1.88
C PHE A 266 -11.93 8.32 -2.27
N TYR A 267 -11.21 8.88 -1.30
CA TYR A 267 -9.92 9.51 -1.52
C TYR A 267 -8.96 8.56 -2.25
N GLN A 268 -8.84 7.31 -1.78
CA GLN A 268 -7.99 6.30 -2.42
C GLN A 268 -8.49 5.92 -3.81
N GLY A 269 -9.81 5.87 -4.03
CA GLY A 269 -10.40 5.69 -5.35
C GLY A 269 -9.99 6.80 -6.32
N VAL A 270 -10.10 8.05 -5.89
CA VAL A 270 -9.75 9.24 -6.69
C VAL A 270 -8.26 9.25 -7.04
N ILE A 271 -7.37 8.99 -6.10
CA ILE A 271 -5.92 8.98 -6.35
C ILE A 271 -5.44 7.76 -7.13
N SER A 272 -6.25 6.71 -7.26
CA SER A 272 -5.89 5.51 -8.03
C SER A 272 -5.67 5.83 -9.51
N ILE A 273 -6.46 6.74 -10.09
CA ILE A 273 -6.36 7.14 -11.49
C ILE A 273 -5.04 7.87 -11.79
N PRO A 274 -4.65 8.96 -11.05
CA PRO A 274 -3.34 9.58 -11.24
C PRO A 274 -2.16 8.65 -10.93
N ASN A 275 -2.29 7.73 -9.97
CA ASN A 275 -1.27 6.71 -9.73
C ASN A 275 -1.06 5.81 -10.95
N ALA A 276 -2.17 5.41 -11.56
CA ALA A 276 -2.17 4.66 -12.80
C ALA A 276 -1.43 5.40 -13.91
N LEU A 277 -1.81 6.63 -14.15
CA LEU A 277 -1.17 7.49 -15.14
C LEU A 277 0.32 7.66 -14.84
N SER A 278 0.69 7.84 -13.58
CA SER A 278 2.08 7.97 -13.13
C SER A 278 2.93 6.75 -13.49
N SER A 279 2.40 5.54 -13.38
CA SER A 279 3.14 4.32 -13.72
C SER A 279 3.43 4.19 -15.22
N VAL A 280 2.55 4.70 -16.07
CA VAL A 280 2.73 4.76 -17.54
C VAL A 280 3.68 5.88 -17.94
N LEU A 281 3.67 7.00 -17.21
CA LEU A 281 4.51 8.16 -17.50
C LEU A 281 5.98 7.98 -17.08
N LEU A 282 6.24 7.17 -16.06
CA LEU A 282 7.57 6.96 -15.51
C LEU A 282 8.59 6.49 -16.56
N PRO A 283 8.36 5.45 -17.38
CA PRO A 283 9.31 5.05 -18.41
C PRO A 283 9.57 6.14 -19.42
N ARG A 284 8.56 6.92 -19.80
CA ARG A 284 8.67 8.01 -20.76
C ARG A 284 9.56 9.17 -20.23
N PHE A 285 9.43 9.50 -18.95
CA PHE A 285 10.31 10.50 -18.35
C PHE A 285 11.74 9.99 -18.16
N SER A 286 11.91 8.68 -17.91
CA SER A 286 13.23 8.05 -17.84
C SER A 286 13.94 8.05 -19.20
N GLU A 287 13.23 7.76 -20.27
CA GLU A 287 13.73 7.82 -21.66
C GLU A 287 14.19 9.24 -22.03
N LEU A 288 13.38 10.26 -21.73
CA LEU A 288 13.72 11.65 -21.97
C LEU A 288 14.91 12.13 -21.13
N ASN A 289 15.11 11.58 -19.95
CA ASN A 289 16.30 11.84 -19.14
C ASN A 289 17.55 11.19 -19.75
N GLY A 290 17.43 9.94 -20.23
CA GLY A 290 18.54 9.23 -20.89
C GLY A 290 19.00 9.88 -22.20
N SER A 291 18.08 10.53 -22.92
CA SER A 291 18.38 11.30 -24.16
C SER A 291 18.77 12.76 -23.90
N ASP A 292 18.96 13.16 -22.65
CA ASP A 292 19.26 14.54 -22.19
C ASP A 292 18.24 15.61 -22.67
N ASN A 293 17.00 15.17 -22.96
CA ASN A 293 15.94 16.06 -23.48
C ASN A 293 15.01 16.56 -22.35
N LEU A 294 15.60 17.22 -21.36
CA LEU A 294 14.91 17.73 -20.17
C LEU A 294 13.83 18.78 -20.48
N ASN A 295 14.00 19.54 -21.57
CA ASN A 295 13.01 20.53 -22.00
C ASN A 295 11.73 19.85 -22.50
N GLU A 296 11.84 18.80 -23.26
CA GLU A 296 10.69 18.00 -23.71
C GLU A 296 9.97 17.35 -22.54
N ALA A 297 10.70 16.78 -21.58
CA ALA A 297 10.11 16.22 -20.36
C ALA A 297 9.27 17.27 -19.59
N ARG A 298 9.76 18.52 -19.50
CA ARG A 298 9.04 19.62 -18.86
C ARG A 298 7.79 20.03 -19.65
N ILE A 299 7.89 20.13 -20.98
CA ILE A 299 6.74 20.46 -21.85
C ILE A 299 5.67 19.39 -21.72
N LYS A 300 6.06 18.11 -21.74
CA LYS A 300 5.16 16.98 -21.58
C LYS A 300 4.43 16.99 -20.22
N LEU A 301 5.17 17.27 -19.15
CA LEU A 301 4.58 17.43 -17.81
C LEU A 301 3.53 18.55 -17.80
N LYS A 302 3.83 19.73 -18.37
CA LYS A 302 2.89 20.84 -18.47
C LYS A 302 1.62 20.47 -19.24
N ARG A 303 1.76 19.77 -20.39
CA ARG A 303 0.61 19.30 -21.19
C ARG A 303 -0.27 18.34 -20.38
N ILE A 304 0.32 17.41 -19.64
CA ILE A 304 -0.42 16.49 -18.79
C ILE A 304 -1.18 17.26 -17.71
N PHE A 305 -0.56 18.26 -17.07
CA PHE A 305 -1.24 19.09 -16.09
C PHE A 305 -2.41 19.88 -16.71
N LEU A 306 -2.24 20.41 -17.92
CA LEU A 306 -3.33 21.11 -18.63
C LEU A 306 -4.52 20.17 -18.92
N ILE A 307 -4.27 18.93 -19.30
CA ILE A 307 -5.32 17.91 -19.52
C ILE A 307 -5.96 17.47 -18.19
N TYR A 308 -5.18 17.38 -17.11
CA TYR A 308 -5.69 16.96 -15.81
C TYR A 308 -6.48 18.06 -15.09
N THR A 309 -6.18 19.33 -15.34
CA THR A 309 -6.83 20.48 -14.67
C THR A 309 -8.36 20.52 -14.86
N PRO A 310 -8.93 20.37 -16.07
CA PRO A 310 -10.38 20.30 -16.24
C PRO A 310 -11.04 19.16 -15.45
N ILE A 311 -10.37 17.99 -15.38
CA ILE A 311 -10.86 16.84 -14.62
C ILE A 311 -10.93 17.17 -13.11
N VAL A 312 -9.91 17.85 -12.58
CA VAL A 312 -9.89 18.30 -11.19
C VAL A 312 -11.00 19.30 -10.92
N ILE A 313 -11.15 20.32 -11.76
CA ILE A 313 -12.18 21.36 -11.60
C ILE A 313 -13.57 20.73 -11.64
N LEU A 314 -13.88 19.92 -12.65
CA LEU A 314 -15.16 19.22 -12.76
C LEU A 314 -15.41 18.29 -11.58
N GLY A 315 -14.38 17.56 -11.14
CA GLY A 315 -14.46 16.68 -9.97
C GLY A 315 -14.75 17.43 -8.67
N ILE A 316 -14.15 18.61 -8.46
CA ILE A 316 -14.40 19.47 -7.30
C ILE A 316 -15.83 20.01 -7.35
N ILE A 317 -16.28 20.54 -8.49
CA ILE A 317 -17.64 21.05 -8.67
C ILE A 317 -18.65 19.92 -8.39
N PHE A 318 -18.43 18.75 -8.99
CA PHE A 318 -19.28 17.58 -8.75
C PHE A 318 -19.30 17.18 -7.26
N CYS A 319 -18.14 17.14 -6.61
CA CYS A 319 -18.04 16.80 -5.19
C CYS A 319 -18.80 17.81 -4.33
N ILE A 320 -18.67 19.11 -4.58
CA ILE A 320 -19.34 20.16 -3.78
C ILE A 320 -20.87 20.10 -3.95
N LEU A 321 -21.34 19.91 -5.18
CA LEU A 321 -22.77 19.96 -5.49
C LEU A 321 -23.51 18.65 -5.14
N PHE A 322 -22.90 17.52 -5.40
CA PHE A 322 -23.60 16.22 -5.37
C PHE A 322 -23.22 15.32 -4.19
N SER A 323 -22.21 15.65 -3.38
CA SER A 323 -21.77 14.75 -2.30
C SER A 323 -22.85 14.53 -1.23
N GLU A 324 -23.67 15.53 -0.92
CA GLU A 324 -24.75 15.40 0.06
C GLU A 324 -25.85 14.46 -0.46
N LEU A 325 -26.30 14.66 -1.69
CA LEU A 325 -27.24 13.76 -2.36
C LEU A 325 -26.65 12.35 -2.47
N PHE A 326 -25.40 12.23 -2.84
CA PHE A 326 -24.71 10.96 -2.94
C PHE A 326 -24.67 10.20 -1.60
N LEU A 327 -24.27 10.88 -0.50
CA LEU A 327 -24.24 10.29 0.82
C LEU A 327 -25.65 9.94 1.34
N SER A 328 -26.64 10.77 1.09
CA SER A 328 -28.02 10.49 1.53
C SER A 328 -28.59 9.22 0.90
N ILE A 329 -28.25 8.94 -0.36
CA ILE A 329 -28.72 7.76 -1.09
C ILE A 329 -27.86 6.52 -0.73
N ILE A 330 -26.55 6.69 -0.73
CA ILE A 330 -25.63 5.54 -0.63
C ILE A 330 -25.31 5.19 0.82
N ALA A 331 -25.12 6.18 1.70
CA ALA A 331 -24.63 5.94 3.06
C ALA A 331 -25.11 7.04 4.02
N SER A 332 -26.40 7.13 4.27
CA SER A 332 -27.05 8.20 5.08
C SER A 332 -26.45 8.32 6.50
N ALA A 333 -26.02 7.21 7.10
CA ALA A 333 -25.34 7.20 8.41
C ALA A 333 -24.02 7.99 8.43
N TYR A 334 -23.45 8.33 7.26
CA TYR A 334 -22.21 9.10 7.10
C TYR A 334 -22.43 10.57 6.79
N LEU A 335 -23.68 11.03 6.68
CA LEU A 335 -24.03 12.45 6.44
C LEU A 335 -23.38 13.41 7.45
N PRO A 336 -23.30 13.10 8.76
CA PRO A 336 -22.60 13.98 9.71
C PRO A 336 -21.13 14.20 9.35
N GLY A 337 -20.50 13.26 8.62
CA GLY A 337 -19.14 13.37 8.10
C GLY A 337 -19.01 14.05 6.73
N LEU A 338 -20.05 14.72 6.22
CA LEU A 338 -20.08 15.33 4.88
C LEU A 338 -18.89 16.29 4.64
N LEU A 339 -18.52 17.09 5.64
CA LEU A 339 -17.39 18.00 5.53
C LEU A 339 -16.06 17.24 5.36
N ILE A 340 -15.86 16.17 6.13
CA ILE A 340 -14.68 15.30 6.00
C ILE A 340 -14.65 14.69 4.59
N PHE A 341 -15.79 14.20 4.12
CA PHE A 341 -15.92 13.59 2.78
C PHE A 341 -15.55 14.59 1.67
N LYS A 342 -16.20 15.76 1.65
CA LYS A 342 -15.94 16.81 0.66
C LYS A 342 -14.46 17.19 0.63
N THR A 343 -13.88 17.43 1.80
CA THR A 343 -12.52 17.92 1.89
C THR A 343 -11.49 16.86 1.48
N LEU A 344 -11.65 15.60 1.90
CA LEU A 344 -10.71 14.54 1.53
C LEU A 344 -10.80 14.19 0.05
N VAL A 345 -11.99 14.13 -0.53
CA VAL A 345 -12.16 13.86 -1.96
C VAL A 345 -11.57 14.99 -2.80
N CYS A 346 -11.85 16.25 -2.47
CA CYS A 346 -11.24 17.41 -3.14
C CYS A 346 -9.71 17.43 -2.98
N PHE A 347 -9.20 17.14 -1.77
CA PHE A 347 -7.76 17.03 -1.54
C PHE A 347 -7.14 15.93 -2.40
N GLY A 348 -7.81 14.77 -2.55
CA GLY A 348 -7.38 13.68 -3.41
C GLY A 348 -7.22 14.08 -4.87
N LEU A 349 -8.13 14.90 -5.39
CA LEU A 349 -8.03 15.46 -6.74
C LEU A 349 -6.78 16.34 -6.92
N PHE A 350 -6.44 17.17 -5.93
CA PHE A 350 -5.20 17.96 -5.93
C PHE A 350 -3.94 17.08 -5.79
N VAL A 351 -3.99 16.06 -4.97
CA VAL A 351 -2.87 15.11 -4.80
C VAL A 351 -2.51 14.43 -6.12
N GLY A 352 -3.45 14.29 -7.05
CA GLY A 352 -3.18 13.79 -8.38
C GLY A 352 -2.04 14.53 -9.11
N TYR A 353 -1.94 15.85 -8.96
CA TYR A 353 -0.79 16.62 -9.50
C TYR A 353 0.53 16.18 -8.87
N LEU A 354 0.55 15.95 -7.54
CA LEU A 354 1.75 15.49 -6.84
C LEU A 354 2.18 14.10 -7.31
N LEU A 355 1.22 13.20 -7.56
CA LEU A 355 1.49 11.86 -8.04
C LEU A 355 2.08 11.86 -9.46
N ILE A 356 1.52 12.67 -10.35
CA ILE A 356 2.06 12.86 -11.71
C ILE A 356 3.46 13.50 -11.64
N TYR A 357 3.64 14.51 -10.79
CA TYR A 357 4.95 15.15 -10.58
C TYR A 357 5.98 14.21 -9.97
N ARG A 358 5.53 13.29 -9.11
CA ARG A 358 6.35 12.23 -8.54
C ARG A 358 6.95 11.32 -9.62
N SER A 359 6.15 10.91 -10.62
CA SER A 359 6.68 10.10 -11.73
C SER A 359 7.71 10.83 -12.57
N TYR A 360 7.52 12.14 -12.77
CA TYR A 360 8.50 13.02 -13.43
C TYR A 360 9.83 13.07 -12.65
N LEU A 361 9.78 13.30 -11.33
CA LEU A 361 10.98 13.34 -10.49
C LEU A 361 11.69 11.99 -10.41
N THR A 362 10.94 10.91 -10.37
CA THR A 362 11.49 9.54 -10.35
C THR A 362 12.18 9.24 -11.67
N GLY A 363 11.55 9.57 -12.81
CA GLY A 363 12.13 9.40 -14.13
C GLY A 363 13.42 10.21 -14.33
N LEU A 364 13.54 11.38 -13.69
CA LEU A 364 14.75 12.21 -13.68
C LEU A 364 15.74 11.84 -12.57
N ALA A 365 15.54 10.74 -11.83
CA ALA A 365 16.36 10.29 -10.70
C ALA A 365 16.56 11.35 -9.59
N LYS A 366 15.63 12.30 -9.42
CA LYS A 366 15.69 13.37 -8.41
C LYS A 366 15.14 12.92 -7.05
N LEU A 367 15.72 11.87 -6.48
CA LEU A 367 15.20 11.16 -5.30
C LEU A 367 15.02 12.05 -4.06
N ARG A 368 15.94 12.99 -3.78
CA ARG A 368 15.82 13.90 -2.63
C ARG A 368 14.54 14.75 -2.68
N ARG A 369 14.20 15.30 -3.86
CA ARG A 369 12.97 16.08 -4.05
C ARG A 369 11.73 15.19 -3.93
N LEU A 370 11.81 13.97 -4.42
CA LEU A 370 10.76 12.98 -4.30
C LEU A 370 10.41 12.69 -2.82
N THR A 371 11.44 12.44 -1.98
CA THR A 371 11.24 12.18 -0.55
C THR A 371 10.57 13.37 0.15
N ILE A 372 11.00 14.61 -0.13
CA ILE A 372 10.39 15.81 0.44
C ILE A 372 8.90 15.90 0.07
N ILE A 373 8.52 15.60 -1.17
CA ILE A 373 7.13 15.64 -1.62
C ILE A 373 6.28 14.58 -0.92
N VAL A 374 6.81 13.37 -0.74
CA VAL A 374 6.09 12.29 -0.02
C VAL A 374 5.85 12.66 1.44
N ILE A 375 6.86 13.20 2.10
CA ILE A 375 6.75 13.68 3.49
C ILE A 375 5.73 14.82 3.57
N PHE A 376 5.84 15.82 2.71
CA PHE A 376 4.91 16.95 2.67
C PHE A 376 3.47 16.51 2.44
N HIS A 377 3.23 15.60 1.51
CA HIS A 377 1.89 15.04 1.25
C HIS A 377 1.30 14.38 2.50
N ASN A 378 2.05 13.48 3.14
CA ASN A 378 1.55 12.76 4.31
C ASN A 378 1.32 13.69 5.51
N ILE A 379 2.20 14.66 5.74
CA ILE A 379 2.02 15.67 6.80
C ILE A 379 0.81 16.55 6.50
N SER A 380 0.65 17.02 5.27
CA SER A 380 -0.50 17.83 4.85
C SER A 380 -1.81 17.07 5.03
N LEU A 381 -1.85 15.80 4.64
CA LEU A 381 -3.01 14.94 4.83
C LEU A 381 -3.35 14.77 6.32
N PHE A 382 -2.34 14.54 7.16
CA PHE A 382 -2.54 14.43 8.62
C PHE A 382 -3.07 15.72 9.23
N ILE A 383 -2.43 16.86 8.96
CA ILE A 383 -2.84 18.17 9.50
C ILE A 383 -4.26 18.50 9.05
N LEU A 384 -4.56 18.35 7.76
CA LEU A 384 -5.89 18.58 7.20
C LEU A 384 -6.94 17.70 7.90
N SER A 385 -6.64 16.42 8.05
CA SER A 385 -7.52 15.46 8.72
C SER A 385 -7.78 15.83 10.17
N PHE A 386 -6.74 16.19 10.91
CA PHE A 386 -6.84 16.60 12.32
C PHE A 386 -7.70 17.85 12.49
N ILE A 387 -7.46 18.89 11.68
CA ILE A 387 -8.20 20.15 11.73
C ILE A 387 -9.69 19.90 11.44
N ILE A 388 -10.01 19.17 10.37
CA ILE A 388 -11.40 18.94 9.99
C ILE A 388 -12.14 18.10 11.04
N MET A 389 -11.50 17.08 11.58
CA MET A 389 -12.10 16.25 12.61
C MET A 389 -12.34 17.06 13.90
N LYS A 390 -11.43 17.99 14.24
CA LYS A 390 -11.60 18.90 15.39
C LYS A 390 -12.73 19.92 15.18
N LEU A 391 -13.05 20.28 13.94
CA LEU A 391 -14.17 21.19 13.63
C LEU A 391 -15.54 20.49 13.75
N ILE A 392 -15.57 19.16 13.71
CA ILE A 392 -16.81 18.37 13.74
C ILE A 392 -17.01 17.68 15.11
N SER A 393 -15.91 17.46 15.86
CA SER A 393 -15.96 16.91 17.23
C SER A 393 -16.55 17.90 18.21
#